data_455e47a443404e2a83b21168758f632b
#
_entry.id   455e47a443404e2a83b21168758f632b
#
_cell.length_a   1.000
_cell.length_b   1.000
_cell.length_c   1.000
_cell.angle_alpha   90.00
_cell.angle_beta   90.00
_cell.angle_gamma   90.00
#
_symmetry.space_group_name_H-M   'P 1'
#
loop_
_entity.id
_entity.type
_entity.pdbx_description
1 polymer ?
#
loop_
_entity_poly.entity_id
_entity_poly.type
_entity_poly.pdbx_seq_one_letter_code
_entity_poly.pdbx_strand_id
1 'polypeptide(L)'
;MTDKYAVTVDEVRDAQDSLKIGMTEHEQKNFKEAIEAFKKSAMIHPFDENHLQELEKKLKAGSYKLQQESIAFMGCACVHLNEMIHGLDENEKQQVPIDDSLMKAFKEW
;
A
#
# COMPACT_ATOMS: atom_id res chain seq x y z
N MET A 1 4.19 -27.25 -1.20
CA MET A 1 4.47 -25.85 -1.40
C MET A 1 3.33 -24.98 -0.90
N THR A 2 3.62 -23.96 -0.25
CA THR A 2 2.56 -23.16 0.34
C THR A 2 2.07 -22.07 -0.61
N ASP A 3 0.78 -21.79 -0.51
CA ASP A 3 0.16 -20.70 -1.23
C ASP A 3 0.05 -19.46 -0.35
N LYS A 4 0.96 -19.35 0.61
CA LYS A 4 0.97 -18.26 1.56
C LYS A 4 0.92 -16.88 0.88
N TYR A 5 1.58 -16.78 -0.27
CA TYR A 5 1.65 -15.52 -0.99
C TYR A 5 0.88 -15.54 -2.29
N ALA A 6 -0.07 -16.48 -2.41
CA ALA A 6 -0.94 -16.51 -3.58
C ALA A 6 -1.78 -15.24 -3.60
N VAL A 7 -1.77 -14.56 -4.72
CA VAL A 7 -2.41 -13.26 -4.89
C VAL A 7 -3.29 -13.32 -6.13
N THR A 8 -4.46 -12.69 -6.07
CA THR A 8 -5.36 -12.63 -7.22
C THR A 8 -5.26 -11.26 -7.88
N VAL A 9 -5.66 -11.21 -9.16
CA VAL A 9 -5.74 -9.96 -9.91
C VAL A 9 -6.66 -8.97 -9.21
N ASP A 10 -7.80 -9.46 -8.71
CA ASP A 10 -8.77 -8.59 -8.03
C ASP A 10 -8.19 -7.97 -6.76
N GLU A 11 -7.41 -8.74 -6.00
CA GLU A 11 -6.75 -8.21 -4.81
C GLU A 11 -5.77 -7.09 -5.16
N VAL A 12 -5.01 -7.27 -6.23
CA VAL A 12 -4.07 -6.24 -6.68
C VAL A 12 -4.81 -4.98 -7.12
N ARG A 13 -5.91 -5.15 -7.85
CA ARG A 13 -6.73 -4.00 -8.28
C ARG A 13 -7.27 -3.24 -7.07
N ASP A 14 -7.81 -3.95 -6.11
CA ASP A 14 -8.36 -3.32 -4.90
C ASP A 14 -7.30 -2.58 -4.12
N ALA A 15 -6.12 -3.19 -3.97
CA ALA A 15 -5.02 -2.56 -3.28
C ALA A 15 -4.55 -1.30 -4.01
N GLN A 16 -4.47 -1.38 -5.34
CA GLN A 16 -4.08 -0.24 -6.16
C GLN A 16 -5.09 0.90 -6.06
N ASP A 17 -6.37 0.58 -6.11
CA ASP A 17 -7.43 1.58 -6.00
C ASP A 17 -7.38 2.28 -4.63
N SER A 18 -7.22 1.51 -3.56
CA SER A 18 -7.12 2.09 -2.21
C SER A 18 -5.89 2.97 -2.08
N LEU A 19 -4.76 2.54 -2.66
CA LEU A 19 -3.54 3.34 -2.64
C LEU A 19 -3.73 4.67 -3.38
N LYS A 20 -4.40 4.64 -4.53
CA LYS A 20 -4.67 5.84 -5.31
C LYS A 20 -5.58 6.81 -4.54
N ILE A 21 -6.59 6.28 -3.87
CA ILE A 21 -7.46 7.10 -3.03
C ILE A 21 -6.65 7.77 -1.93
N GLY A 22 -5.77 7.01 -1.28
CA GLY A 22 -4.92 7.56 -0.23
C GLY A 22 -4.00 8.65 -0.74
N MET A 23 -3.43 8.47 -1.92
CA MET A 23 -2.54 9.47 -2.52
C MET A 23 -3.29 10.76 -2.85
N THR A 24 -4.52 10.64 -3.36
CA THR A 24 -5.36 11.80 -3.65
C THR A 24 -5.69 12.56 -2.37
N GLU A 25 -6.09 11.84 -1.33
CA GLU A 25 -6.41 12.45 -0.05
C GLU A 25 -5.18 13.13 0.56
N HIS A 26 -4.02 12.50 0.43
CA HIS A 26 -2.77 13.07 0.92
C HIS A 26 -2.46 14.41 0.23
N GLU A 27 -2.64 14.46 -1.08
CA GLU A 27 -2.41 15.69 -1.85
C GLU A 27 -3.36 16.81 -1.43
N GLN A 28 -4.58 16.45 -1.04
CA GLN A 28 -5.57 17.40 -0.56
C GLN A 28 -5.40 17.72 0.92
N LYS A 29 -4.37 17.19 1.54
CA LYS A 29 -4.06 17.39 2.96
C LYS A 29 -5.10 16.77 3.90
N ASN A 30 -5.88 15.82 3.41
CA ASN A 30 -6.79 15.04 4.22
C ASN A 30 -6.05 13.81 4.77
N PHE A 31 -5.12 14.07 5.68
CA PHE A 31 -4.17 13.06 6.11
C PHE A 31 -4.79 11.88 6.85
N LYS A 32 -5.84 12.12 7.63
CA LYS A 32 -6.50 11.01 8.33
C LYS A 32 -7.14 10.04 7.34
N GLU A 33 -7.83 10.57 6.35
CA GLU A 33 -8.46 9.77 5.30
C GLU A 33 -7.41 9.06 4.46
N ALA A 34 -6.30 9.74 4.18
CA ALA A 34 -5.19 9.13 3.44
C ALA A 34 -4.62 7.94 4.21
N ILE A 35 -4.38 8.11 5.51
CA ILE A 35 -3.84 7.04 6.35
C ILE A 35 -4.78 5.83 6.35
N GLU A 36 -6.07 6.05 6.48
CA GLU A 36 -7.04 4.95 6.46
C GLU A 36 -7.00 4.19 5.14
N ALA A 37 -6.92 4.93 4.03
CA ALA A 37 -6.86 4.30 2.70
C ALA A 37 -5.57 3.51 2.51
N PHE A 38 -4.44 4.06 2.96
CA PHE A 38 -3.16 3.37 2.87
C PHE A 38 -3.15 2.09 3.70
N LYS A 39 -3.68 2.15 4.91
CA LYS A 39 -3.77 0.96 5.77
C LYS A 39 -4.67 -0.08 5.14
N LYS A 40 -5.79 0.33 4.58
CA LYS A 40 -6.70 -0.59 3.91
C LYS A 40 -6.01 -1.28 2.74
N SER A 41 -5.26 -0.53 1.94
CA SER A 41 -4.50 -1.09 0.83
C SER A 41 -3.51 -2.15 1.30
N ALA A 42 -2.76 -1.85 2.35
CA ALA A 42 -1.77 -2.77 2.88
C ALA A 42 -2.39 -4.03 3.47
N MET A 43 -3.65 -3.96 3.90
CA MET A 43 -4.30 -5.10 4.55
C MET A 43 -5.11 -5.98 3.61
N ILE A 44 -5.25 -5.60 2.36
CA ILE A 44 -5.98 -6.42 1.38
C ILE A 44 -5.31 -7.78 1.26
N HIS A 45 -3.98 -7.80 1.23
CA HIS A 45 -3.25 -9.06 1.24
C HIS A 45 -1.95 -8.86 2.02
N PRO A 46 -2.01 -8.91 3.35
CA PRO A 46 -0.84 -8.62 4.17
C PRO A 46 0.17 -9.75 4.12
N PHE A 47 1.29 -9.54 3.46
CA PHE A 47 2.39 -10.49 3.48
C PHE A 47 3.07 -10.52 4.84
N ASP A 48 3.08 -9.39 5.52
CA ASP A 48 3.69 -9.27 6.83
C ASP A 48 2.89 -8.31 7.70
N GLU A 49 1.87 -8.85 8.39
CA GLU A 49 1.05 -8.06 9.29
C GLU A 49 1.88 -7.41 10.40
N ASN A 50 2.94 -8.07 10.82
CA ASN A 50 3.77 -7.54 11.89
C ASN A 50 4.43 -6.23 11.49
N HIS A 51 4.83 -6.10 10.23
CA HIS A 51 5.42 -4.87 9.73
C HIS A 51 4.46 -3.69 9.90
N LEU A 52 3.21 -3.87 9.50
CA LEU A 52 2.20 -2.82 9.61
C LEU A 52 1.93 -2.48 11.08
N GLN A 53 1.80 -3.50 11.92
CA GLN A 53 1.57 -3.29 13.34
C GLN A 53 2.72 -2.58 14.02
N GLU A 54 3.94 -2.94 13.68
CA GLU A 54 5.13 -2.28 14.24
C GLU A 54 5.21 -0.83 13.80
N LEU A 55 4.87 -0.56 12.54
CA LEU A 55 4.85 0.81 12.05
C LEU A 55 3.81 1.64 12.80
N GLU A 56 2.61 1.08 13.03
CA GLU A 56 1.59 1.78 13.80
C GLU A 56 2.05 2.10 15.22
N LYS A 57 2.68 1.12 15.88
CA LYS A 57 3.19 1.32 17.24
C LYS A 57 4.26 2.41 17.28
N LYS A 58 5.15 2.37 16.31
CA LYS A 58 6.25 3.33 16.24
C LYS A 58 5.72 4.75 16.05
N LEU A 59 4.74 4.91 15.19
CA LEU A 59 4.15 6.22 14.91
C LEU A 59 3.35 6.73 16.11
N LYS A 60 2.66 5.85 16.81
CA LYS A 60 1.89 6.25 18.01
C LYS A 60 2.81 6.62 19.17
N ALA A 61 3.96 5.97 19.28
CA ALA A 61 4.90 6.23 20.36
C ALA A 61 5.67 7.53 20.16
N GLY A 62 5.76 8.01 18.91
CA GLY A 62 6.50 9.23 18.60
C GLY A 62 5.58 10.42 18.43
N SER A 63 6.19 11.60 18.35
CA SER A 63 5.44 12.85 18.16
C SER A 63 5.39 13.23 16.69
N TYR A 64 4.86 12.34 15.87
CA TYR A 64 4.78 12.56 14.44
C TYR A 64 3.53 13.36 14.08
N LYS A 65 3.68 14.24 13.10
CA LYS A 65 2.53 14.97 12.53
C LYS A 65 1.77 14.02 11.60
N LEU A 66 0.48 14.29 11.41
CA LEU A 66 -0.35 13.47 10.54
C LEU A 66 0.23 13.35 9.12
N GLN A 67 0.83 14.42 8.62
CA GLN A 67 1.46 14.39 7.30
C GLN A 67 2.57 13.35 7.25
N GLN A 68 3.40 13.29 8.27
CA GLN A 68 4.50 12.33 8.34
C GLN A 68 3.97 10.91 8.47
N GLU A 69 2.91 10.72 9.24
CA GLU A 69 2.28 9.41 9.38
C GLU A 69 1.69 8.96 8.04
N SER A 70 1.06 9.88 7.32
CA SER A 70 0.49 9.58 6.01
C SER A 70 1.58 9.12 5.04
N ILE A 71 2.72 9.80 5.03
CA ILE A 71 3.86 9.43 4.16
C ILE A 71 4.37 8.04 4.53
N ALA A 72 4.48 7.74 5.82
CA ALA A 72 4.97 6.44 6.28
C ALA A 72 4.03 5.32 5.85
N PHE A 73 2.72 5.51 6.01
CA PHE A 73 1.75 4.50 5.59
C PHE A 73 1.66 4.38 4.08
N MET A 74 1.88 5.47 3.35
CA MET A 74 1.98 5.42 1.89
C MET A 74 3.11 4.48 1.47
N GLY A 75 4.28 4.64 2.09
CA GLY A 75 5.43 3.77 1.80
C GLY A 75 5.12 2.31 2.11
N CYS A 76 4.47 2.05 3.24
CA CYS A 76 4.08 0.70 3.61
C CYS A 76 3.14 0.09 2.57
N ALA A 77 2.13 0.86 2.14
CA ALA A 77 1.17 0.39 1.13
C ALA A 77 1.85 0.12 -0.21
N CYS A 78 2.81 0.97 -0.59
CA CYS A 78 3.56 0.77 -1.83
C CYS A 78 4.38 -0.52 -1.79
N VAL A 79 5.03 -0.80 -0.67
CA VAL A 79 5.81 -2.03 -0.51
C VAL A 79 4.91 -3.25 -0.62
N HIS A 80 3.78 -3.23 0.08
CA HIS A 80 2.83 -4.34 0.04
C HIS A 80 2.28 -4.57 -1.36
N LEU A 81 1.90 -3.50 -2.06
CA LEU A 81 1.39 -3.62 -3.42
C LEU A 81 2.46 -4.20 -4.35
N ASN A 82 3.70 -3.75 -4.21
CA ASN A 82 4.79 -4.26 -5.02
C ASN A 82 4.99 -5.77 -4.80
N GLU A 83 4.91 -6.22 -3.56
CA GLU A 83 5.03 -7.64 -3.26
C GLU A 83 3.86 -8.43 -3.83
N MET A 84 2.65 -7.87 -3.78
CA MET A 84 1.49 -8.51 -4.38
C MET A 84 1.68 -8.68 -5.88
N ILE A 85 2.19 -7.66 -6.56
CA ILE A 85 2.43 -7.72 -8.00
C ILE A 85 3.43 -8.82 -8.32
N HIS A 86 4.48 -8.96 -7.52
CA HIS A 86 5.48 -10.02 -7.71
C HIS A 86 4.89 -11.42 -7.49
N GLY A 87 3.78 -11.52 -6.79
CA GLY A 87 3.09 -12.79 -6.58
C GLY A 87 2.24 -13.21 -7.77
N LEU A 88 2.05 -12.34 -8.75
CA LEU A 88 1.27 -12.64 -9.95
C LEU A 88 2.16 -13.28 -11.01
N ASP A 89 1.58 -14.15 -11.85
CA ASP A 89 2.31 -14.65 -13.01
C ASP A 89 2.27 -13.61 -14.16
N GLU A 90 2.98 -13.90 -15.25
CA GLU A 90 3.10 -12.93 -16.33
C GLU A 90 1.76 -12.57 -16.98
N ASN A 91 0.86 -13.53 -17.12
CA ASN A 91 -0.44 -13.27 -17.69
C ASN A 91 -1.29 -12.39 -16.76
N GLU A 92 -1.22 -12.66 -15.46
CA GLU A 92 -1.97 -11.89 -14.47
C GLU A 92 -1.44 -10.46 -14.39
N LYS A 93 -0.13 -10.27 -14.47
CA LYS A 93 0.47 -8.93 -14.45
C LYS A 93 -0.04 -8.08 -15.60
N GLN A 94 -0.27 -8.67 -16.76
CA GLN A 94 -0.78 -7.94 -17.92
C GLN A 94 -2.22 -7.46 -17.71
N GLN A 95 -2.95 -8.11 -16.83
CA GLN A 95 -4.34 -7.73 -16.54
C GLN A 95 -4.43 -6.56 -15.55
N VAL A 96 -3.33 -6.23 -14.88
CA VAL A 96 -3.31 -5.15 -13.90
C VAL A 96 -2.17 -4.19 -14.23
N PRO A 97 -2.34 -3.36 -15.28
CA PRO A 97 -1.29 -2.39 -15.61
C PRO A 97 -1.14 -1.37 -14.49
N ILE A 98 0.11 -1.11 -14.12
CA ILE A 98 0.42 -0.15 -13.06
C ILE A 98 0.27 1.26 -13.64
N ASP A 99 -0.48 2.08 -12.95
CA ASP A 99 -0.65 3.50 -13.29
C ASP A 99 0.71 4.21 -13.20
N ASP A 100 0.98 5.13 -14.12
CA ASP A 100 2.25 5.86 -14.14
C ASP A 100 2.49 6.63 -12.85
N SER A 101 1.45 7.18 -12.26
CA SER A 101 1.59 7.92 -10.99
C SER A 101 2.04 6.99 -9.87
N LEU A 102 1.59 5.74 -9.86
CA LEU A 102 2.02 4.76 -8.87
C LEU A 102 3.45 4.32 -9.12
N MET A 103 3.83 4.16 -10.39
CA MET A 103 5.21 3.81 -10.74
C MET A 103 6.17 4.88 -10.24
N LYS A 104 5.79 6.14 -10.38
CA LYS A 104 6.60 7.24 -9.90
C LYS A 104 6.72 7.20 -8.38
N ALA A 105 5.63 6.92 -7.69
CA ALA A 105 5.65 6.81 -6.24
C ALA A 105 6.56 5.66 -5.78
N PHE A 106 6.52 4.52 -6.48
CA PHE A 106 7.38 3.39 -6.15
C PHE A 106 8.86 3.74 -6.24
N LYS A 107 9.25 4.58 -7.19
CA LYS A 107 10.64 4.98 -7.34
C LYS A 107 11.14 5.86 -6.21
N GLU A 108 10.23 6.57 -5.55
CA GLU A 108 10.58 7.45 -4.44
C GLU A 108 10.70 6.70 -3.12
N TRP A 109 10.26 5.45 -3.10
CA TRP A 109 10.31 4.56 -1.94
C TRP A 109 11.22 3.36 -2.20
#